data_1b7e973291d6120c100532e9545f72e1
#
_entry.id   1b7e973291d6120c100532e9545f72e1
#
_cell.length_a   1.000
_cell.length_b   1.000
_cell.length_c   1.000
_cell.angle_alpha   90.00
_cell.angle_beta   90.00
_cell.angle_gamma   90.00
#
_symmetry.space_group_name_H-M   'P 1'
#
loop_
_entity.id
_entity.type
_entity.pdbx_description
1 polymer ?
#
loop_
_entity_poly.entity_id
_entity_poly.type
_entity_poly.pdbx_seq_one_letter_code
_entity_poly.pdbx_strand_id
1 'polypeptide(L)'
;MRRLPLADQLPYRFYPPRMQPIWLWMARYYMSYKLRREQRIEAFDIAGTEHLQPLLGRGDGILLTPNHCDNADCGVVFELGTRVKRPFYYMAAYQIFTGIGRVGLPRIGVFPVDREGADLTAFKTGVDILTKAQNPLVVFPEGEIYFQADRLTPLREGAAVLAATAMKRAADSGKTVWIVPAGIKYRFLDGHDPVPAFHELMDKLEWHLTWRHHDARPIVDRIYRYAEGLLGLKEFEYLGEHRSGSLKERLVNLRNQILDQVEDRRLRKRSAEPVPVRVKELRRVCLEALADPKTTPAEAESLRRDLDDVFGVVQLFSYPGDYIRECPTLERVAEIMMKLEEDLLDVAMPTPRGPRRAILRLGAPINVKERLAASGGKLRKVGEALTSELEARIQSLLDEIGPGRPILPPVPSSPSSAPSPQSSSA
;
A
#
# COMPACT_ATOMS: atom_id res chain seq x y z
N MET A 1 6.50 -11.13 -13.57
CA MET A 1 6.15 -9.75 -13.21
C MET A 1 4.96 -9.33 -14.05
N ARG A 2 3.91 -8.89 -13.40
CA ARG A 2 2.69 -8.40 -14.05
C ARG A 2 3.04 -7.22 -14.95
N ARG A 3 2.75 -7.31 -16.24
CA ARG A 3 2.78 -6.13 -17.12
C ARG A 3 1.55 -5.29 -16.79
N LEU A 4 1.72 -4.00 -16.56
CA LEU A 4 0.56 -3.11 -16.58
C LEU A 4 -0.01 -3.17 -18.01
N PRO A 5 -1.26 -3.57 -18.19
CA PRO A 5 -1.91 -3.40 -19.48
C PRO A 5 -2.18 -1.90 -19.66
N LEU A 6 -1.16 -1.14 -20.07
CA LEU A 6 -1.33 0.27 -20.42
C LEU A 6 -2.30 0.47 -21.57
N ALA A 7 -2.46 -0.56 -22.43
CA ALA A 7 -3.45 -0.57 -23.50
C ALA A 7 -4.90 -0.59 -22.99
N ASP A 8 -5.13 -1.07 -21.76
CA ASP A 8 -6.46 -1.23 -21.16
C ASP A 8 -6.75 -0.17 -20.08
N GLN A 9 -5.89 0.84 -19.89
CA GLN A 9 -6.22 1.94 -19.00
C GLN A 9 -7.39 2.71 -19.60
N LEU A 10 -8.55 2.52 -18.97
CA LEU A 10 -9.73 3.31 -19.29
C LEU A 10 -9.39 4.79 -19.18
N PRO A 11 -9.86 5.63 -20.13
CA PRO A 11 -9.61 7.06 -20.04
C PRO A 11 -10.13 7.57 -18.69
N TYR A 12 -9.31 8.37 -18.03
CA TYR A 12 -9.70 8.97 -16.75
C TYR A 12 -11.02 9.72 -16.89
N ARG A 13 -11.97 9.39 -16.02
CA ARG A 13 -13.24 10.08 -15.89
C ARG A 13 -13.52 10.35 -14.43
N PHE A 14 -13.82 11.59 -14.11
CA PHE A 14 -14.22 11.97 -12.76
C PHE A 14 -15.68 11.60 -12.48
N TYR A 15 -15.93 10.99 -11.32
CA TYR A 15 -17.25 10.66 -10.80
C TYR A 15 -17.43 11.35 -9.45
N PRO A 16 -18.29 12.40 -9.35
CA PRO A 16 -18.47 13.14 -8.11
C PRO A 16 -19.09 12.27 -7.02
N PRO A 17 -18.58 12.33 -5.77
CA PRO A 17 -19.12 11.53 -4.68
C PRO A 17 -20.51 12.03 -4.29
N ARG A 18 -21.45 11.11 -4.11
CA ARG A 18 -22.85 11.39 -3.73
C ARG A 18 -23.33 10.31 -2.76
N MET A 19 -23.09 10.48 -1.47
CA MET A 19 -23.52 9.51 -0.47
C MET A 19 -25.05 9.34 -0.50
N GLN A 20 -25.50 8.10 -0.66
CA GLN A 20 -26.91 7.73 -0.66
C GLN A 20 -27.15 6.66 0.43
N PRO A 21 -28.12 6.86 1.34
CA PRO A 21 -28.35 5.98 2.49
C PRO A 21 -28.54 4.50 2.12
N ILE A 22 -29.29 4.21 1.06
CA ILE A 22 -29.52 2.83 0.61
C ILE A 22 -28.25 2.15 0.13
N TRP A 23 -27.36 2.90 -0.57
CA TRP A 23 -26.08 2.36 -1.04
C TRP A 23 -25.09 2.16 0.12
N LEU A 24 -25.08 3.06 1.09
CA LEU A 24 -24.28 2.90 2.32
C LEU A 24 -24.75 1.69 3.13
N TRP A 25 -26.07 1.48 3.22
CA TRP A 25 -26.62 0.30 3.88
C TRP A 25 -26.22 -1.00 3.17
N MET A 26 -26.36 -1.08 1.84
CA MET A 26 -25.91 -2.23 1.07
C MET A 26 -24.39 -2.45 1.20
N ALA A 27 -23.60 -1.37 1.11
CA ALA A 27 -22.15 -1.43 1.22
C ALA A 27 -21.68 -1.98 2.57
N ARG A 28 -22.41 -1.71 3.65
CA ARG A 28 -22.10 -2.26 4.98
C ARG A 28 -22.14 -3.79 4.98
N TYR A 29 -23.18 -4.38 4.40
CA TYR A 29 -23.27 -5.85 4.31
C TYR A 29 -22.25 -6.44 3.37
N TYR A 30 -22.08 -5.83 2.20
CA TYR A 30 -21.07 -6.27 1.23
C TYR A 30 -19.65 -6.19 1.81
N MET A 31 -19.32 -5.08 2.47
CA MET A 31 -17.98 -4.90 3.06
C MET A 31 -17.74 -5.89 4.21
N SER A 32 -18.74 -6.12 5.06
CA SER A 32 -18.65 -7.13 6.12
C SER A 32 -18.44 -8.54 5.55
N TYR A 33 -19.15 -8.90 4.48
CA TYR A 33 -18.94 -10.16 3.76
C TYR A 33 -17.53 -10.25 3.19
N LYS A 34 -17.09 -9.22 2.46
CA LYS A 34 -15.76 -9.16 1.82
C LYS A 34 -14.64 -9.28 2.83
N LEU A 35 -14.71 -8.52 3.93
CA LEU A 35 -13.69 -8.57 5.00
C LEU A 35 -13.59 -9.97 5.62
N ARG A 36 -14.72 -10.62 5.90
CA ARG A 36 -14.71 -11.96 6.52
C ARG A 36 -14.32 -13.06 5.55
N ARG A 37 -14.86 -13.07 4.33
CA ARG A 37 -14.70 -14.20 3.39
C ARG A 37 -13.46 -14.09 2.52
N GLU A 38 -13.20 -12.90 1.96
CA GLU A 38 -12.07 -12.69 1.07
C GLU A 38 -10.81 -12.29 1.84
N GLN A 39 -10.96 -11.39 2.84
CA GLN A 39 -9.83 -10.87 3.60
C GLN A 39 -9.58 -11.60 4.93
N ARG A 40 -10.40 -12.60 5.25
CA ARG A 40 -10.31 -13.44 6.46
C ARG A 40 -10.16 -12.64 7.77
N ILE A 41 -10.84 -11.48 7.84
CA ILE A 41 -10.86 -10.66 9.06
C ILE A 41 -12.05 -11.10 9.92
N GLU A 42 -11.75 -11.72 11.04
CA GLU A 42 -12.76 -12.23 11.98
C GLU A 42 -12.89 -11.37 13.23
N ALA A 43 -11.88 -10.55 13.52
CA ALA A 43 -11.87 -9.67 14.68
C ALA A 43 -11.33 -8.27 14.32
N PHE A 44 -11.82 -7.27 15.05
CA PHE A 44 -11.37 -5.88 14.94
C PHE A 44 -10.99 -5.37 16.33
N ASP A 45 -9.81 -4.77 16.40
CA ASP A 45 -9.31 -4.04 17.55
C ASP A 45 -9.08 -2.58 17.13
N ILE A 46 -10.06 -1.72 17.44
CA ILE A 46 -10.07 -0.30 17.06
C ILE A 46 -10.01 0.55 18.32
N ALA A 47 -8.97 1.38 18.44
CA ALA A 47 -8.80 2.30 19.55
C ALA A 47 -8.44 3.72 19.07
N GLY A 48 -8.51 4.69 19.98
CA GLY A 48 -8.25 6.11 19.69
C GLY A 48 -9.48 6.85 19.12
N THR A 49 -10.67 6.26 19.16
CA THR A 49 -11.90 6.92 18.67
C THR A 49 -12.24 8.19 19.46
N GLU A 50 -11.77 8.34 20.69
CA GLU A 50 -11.83 9.55 21.52
C GLU A 50 -11.13 10.73 20.87
N HIS A 51 -10.19 10.53 19.99
CA HIS A 51 -9.55 11.59 19.19
C HIS A 51 -10.44 12.11 18.06
N LEU A 52 -11.34 11.26 17.55
CA LEU A 52 -12.19 11.58 16.40
C LEU A 52 -13.55 12.13 16.81
N GLN A 53 -14.18 11.58 17.86
CA GLN A 53 -15.53 11.93 18.28
C GLN A 53 -15.75 13.42 18.57
N PRO A 54 -14.87 14.13 19.32
CA PRO A 54 -15.04 15.56 19.58
C PRO A 54 -14.99 16.41 18.31
N LEU A 55 -14.16 16.03 17.33
CA LEU A 55 -14.04 16.73 16.05
C LEU A 55 -15.32 16.59 15.23
N LEU A 56 -15.89 15.37 15.20
CA LEU A 56 -17.19 15.10 14.56
C LEU A 56 -18.32 15.90 15.21
N GLY A 57 -18.31 16.04 16.55
CA GLY A 57 -19.31 16.81 17.30
C GLY A 57 -19.28 18.30 17.02
N ARG A 58 -18.09 18.88 16.79
CA ARG A 58 -17.92 20.31 16.45
C ARG A 58 -18.22 20.63 14.99
N GLY A 59 -18.29 19.63 14.11
CA GLY A 59 -18.44 19.84 12.68
C GLY A 59 -17.17 20.44 12.03
N ASP A 60 -16.00 20.07 12.54
CA ASP A 60 -14.70 20.43 11.96
C ASP A 60 -14.39 19.61 10.71
N GLY A 61 -13.53 20.13 9.84
CA GLY A 61 -13.00 19.38 8.69
C GLY A 61 -12.01 18.31 9.17
N ILE A 62 -12.21 17.05 8.75
CA ILE A 62 -11.40 15.93 9.22
C ILE A 62 -10.82 15.19 8.02
N LEU A 63 -9.48 15.15 7.94
CA LEU A 63 -8.73 14.30 7.03
C LEU A 63 -8.16 13.13 7.84
N LEU A 64 -8.61 11.92 7.57
CA LEU A 64 -8.07 10.68 8.13
C LEU A 64 -6.97 10.16 7.21
N THR A 65 -5.79 9.93 7.75
CA THR A 65 -4.60 9.51 7.00
C THR A 65 -4.02 8.22 7.56
N PRO A 66 -4.54 7.04 7.16
CA PRO A 66 -3.96 5.76 7.54
C PRO A 66 -2.77 5.40 6.65
N ASN A 67 -1.88 4.48 7.15
CA ASN A 67 -0.97 3.73 6.28
C ASN A 67 -1.76 2.82 5.33
N HIS A 68 -1.11 2.35 4.24
CA HIS A 68 -1.74 1.50 3.23
C HIS A 68 -0.95 0.22 2.99
N CYS A 69 -1.20 -0.78 3.83
CA CYS A 69 -0.42 -2.01 3.87
C CYS A 69 -1.13 -3.25 3.33
N ASP A 70 -2.46 -3.18 3.11
CA ASP A 70 -3.24 -4.37 2.70
C ASP A 70 -4.49 -3.95 1.89
N ASN A 71 -4.98 -4.85 1.05
CA ASN A 71 -6.23 -4.66 0.28
C ASN A 71 -7.47 -4.50 1.18
N ALA A 72 -7.40 -4.88 2.45
CA ALA A 72 -8.47 -4.76 3.42
C ALA A 72 -8.57 -3.37 4.06
N ASP A 73 -7.56 -2.50 3.95
CA ASP A 73 -7.46 -1.24 4.69
C ASP A 73 -8.68 -0.34 4.51
N CYS A 74 -9.15 -0.18 3.26
CA CYS A 74 -10.35 0.61 2.99
C CYS A 74 -11.58 0.05 3.71
N GLY A 75 -11.69 -1.28 3.81
CA GLY A 75 -12.76 -1.96 4.52
C GLY A 75 -12.67 -1.79 6.03
N VAL A 76 -11.45 -1.82 6.60
CA VAL A 76 -11.20 -1.58 8.04
C VAL A 76 -11.57 -0.14 8.41
N VAL A 77 -11.22 0.84 7.58
CA VAL A 77 -11.62 2.24 7.79
C VAL A 77 -13.14 2.42 7.59
N PHE A 78 -13.77 1.66 6.69
CA PHE A 78 -15.22 1.66 6.56
C PHE A 78 -15.91 1.11 7.83
N GLU A 79 -15.36 0.07 8.45
CA GLU A 79 -15.82 -0.45 9.74
C GLU A 79 -15.70 0.61 10.85
N LEU A 80 -14.59 1.38 10.89
CA LEU A 80 -14.46 2.52 11.80
C LEU A 80 -15.62 3.51 11.61
N GLY A 81 -15.93 3.90 10.37
CA GLY A 81 -17.05 4.79 10.04
C GLY A 81 -18.38 4.25 10.55
N THR A 82 -18.59 2.93 10.46
CA THR A 82 -19.78 2.25 10.99
C THR A 82 -19.86 2.36 12.53
N ARG A 83 -18.74 2.17 13.23
CA ARG A 83 -18.69 2.26 14.71
C ARG A 83 -18.88 3.66 15.23
N VAL A 84 -18.32 4.66 14.58
CA VAL A 84 -18.53 6.07 14.96
C VAL A 84 -19.82 6.65 14.39
N LYS A 85 -20.63 5.84 13.70
CA LYS A 85 -21.94 6.21 13.09
C LYS A 85 -21.84 7.41 12.14
N ARG A 86 -20.74 7.50 11.40
CA ARG A 86 -20.48 8.54 10.39
C ARG A 86 -19.89 7.91 9.13
N PRO A 87 -20.51 8.08 7.96
CA PRO A 87 -19.90 7.64 6.71
C PRO A 87 -18.71 8.54 6.36
N PHE A 88 -17.70 7.99 5.71
CA PHE A 88 -16.51 8.70 5.29
C PHE A 88 -16.48 8.83 3.76
N TYR A 89 -15.88 9.90 3.27
CA TYR A 89 -15.47 10.03 1.87
C TYR A 89 -14.12 9.38 1.67
N TYR A 90 -13.87 8.85 0.47
CA TYR A 90 -12.61 8.21 0.11
C TYR A 90 -12.11 8.74 -1.22
N MET A 91 -10.84 9.11 -1.27
CA MET A 91 -10.12 9.36 -2.51
C MET A 91 -9.44 8.06 -2.94
N ALA A 92 -9.76 7.56 -4.13
CA ALA A 92 -9.27 6.26 -4.59
C ALA A 92 -8.77 6.32 -6.03
N ALA A 93 -7.85 5.42 -6.40
CA ALA A 93 -7.34 5.32 -7.76
C ALA A 93 -8.46 5.12 -8.79
N TYR A 94 -8.43 5.83 -9.90
CA TYR A 94 -9.50 5.78 -10.89
C TYR A 94 -9.67 4.39 -11.54
N GLN A 95 -8.64 3.56 -11.52
CA GLN A 95 -8.63 2.21 -12.09
C GLN A 95 -9.67 1.27 -11.45
N ILE A 96 -10.08 1.53 -10.20
CA ILE A 96 -11.11 0.71 -9.54
C ILE A 96 -12.54 1.04 -9.98
N PHE A 97 -12.73 2.13 -10.73
CA PHE A 97 -14.05 2.56 -11.23
C PHE A 97 -14.41 1.83 -12.51
N THR A 98 -14.55 0.50 -12.43
CA THR A 98 -14.95 -0.39 -13.54
C THR A 98 -16.33 -1.04 -13.28
N GLY A 99 -17.00 -1.48 -14.33
CA GLY A 99 -18.27 -2.19 -14.19
C GLY A 99 -19.25 -1.49 -13.24
N ILE A 100 -19.78 -2.24 -12.27
CA ILE A 100 -20.71 -1.73 -11.25
C ILE A 100 -20.03 -0.71 -10.32
N GLY A 101 -18.71 -0.73 -10.18
CA GLY A 101 -17.94 0.22 -9.38
C GLY A 101 -18.12 1.67 -9.84
N ARG A 102 -18.31 1.93 -11.15
CA ARG A 102 -18.60 3.27 -11.69
C ARG A 102 -19.87 3.86 -11.11
N VAL A 103 -20.81 3.01 -10.76
CA VAL A 103 -22.14 3.41 -10.24
C VAL A 103 -22.16 3.37 -8.72
N GLY A 104 -21.61 2.32 -8.10
CA GLY A 104 -21.67 2.06 -6.66
C GLY A 104 -20.71 2.92 -5.85
N LEU A 105 -19.45 3.01 -6.26
CA LEU A 105 -18.43 3.72 -5.50
C LEU A 105 -18.76 5.21 -5.25
N PRO A 106 -19.20 6.01 -6.25
CA PRO A 106 -19.60 7.40 -5.98
C PRO A 106 -20.78 7.51 -5.01
N ARG A 107 -21.72 6.54 -5.02
CA ARG A 107 -22.90 6.53 -4.16
C ARG A 107 -22.62 6.20 -2.69
N ILE A 108 -21.43 5.67 -2.42
CA ILE A 108 -20.95 5.46 -1.04
C ILE A 108 -19.86 6.46 -0.62
N GLY A 109 -19.66 7.52 -1.42
CA GLY A 109 -18.74 8.60 -1.07
C GLY A 109 -17.31 8.43 -1.58
N VAL A 110 -17.03 7.44 -2.45
CA VAL A 110 -15.72 7.24 -3.08
C VAL A 110 -15.64 8.05 -4.37
N PHE A 111 -14.55 8.78 -4.60
CA PHE A 111 -14.31 9.50 -5.84
C PHE A 111 -12.92 9.22 -6.39
N PRO A 112 -12.79 9.23 -7.73
CA PRO A 112 -11.53 8.89 -8.37
C PRO A 112 -10.49 9.99 -8.26
N VAL A 113 -9.22 9.58 -8.26
CA VAL A 113 -8.07 10.46 -8.45
C VAL A 113 -7.14 9.84 -9.48
N ASP A 114 -6.65 10.68 -10.40
CA ASP A 114 -5.49 10.35 -11.22
C ASP A 114 -4.22 10.65 -10.42
N ARG A 115 -3.51 9.58 -10.05
CA ARG A 115 -2.29 9.68 -9.23
C ARG A 115 -1.05 10.07 -10.04
N GLU A 116 -1.13 9.98 -11.36
CA GLU A 116 -0.03 10.27 -12.29
C GLU A 116 0.01 11.73 -12.69
N GLY A 117 -1.17 12.35 -12.81
CA GLY A 117 -1.32 13.74 -13.21
C GLY A 117 -1.55 14.71 -12.05
N ALA A 118 -1.74 15.97 -12.40
CA ALA A 118 -2.25 17.01 -11.50
C ALA A 118 -3.79 17.03 -11.57
N ASP A 119 -4.44 16.13 -10.82
CA ASP A 119 -5.91 16.05 -10.80
C ASP A 119 -6.54 17.18 -9.98
N LEU A 120 -6.71 18.33 -10.62
CA LEU A 120 -7.31 19.50 -9.98
C LEU A 120 -8.76 19.27 -9.58
N THR A 121 -9.49 18.39 -10.27
CA THR A 121 -10.91 18.12 -9.98
C THR A 121 -11.05 17.31 -8.70
N ALA A 122 -10.27 16.23 -8.57
CA ALA A 122 -10.22 15.45 -7.34
C ALA A 122 -9.70 16.29 -6.16
N PHE A 123 -8.65 17.08 -6.38
CA PHE A 123 -8.10 17.97 -5.35
C PHE A 123 -9.15 19.00 -4.86
N LYS A 124 -9.82 19.72 -5.77
CA LYS A 124 -10.89 20.66 -5.40
C LYS A 124 -12.03 19.98 -4.66
N THR A 125 -12.43 18.78 -5.09
CA THR A 125 -13.45 17.98 -4.41
C THR A 125 -13.06 17.65 -2.98
N GLY A 126 -11.81 17.22 -2.74
CA GLY A 126 -11.29 16.95 -1.41
C GLY A 126 -11.28 18.22 -0.52
N VAL A 127 -10.82 19.36 -1.07
CA VAL A 127 -10.88 20.66 -0.39
C VAL A 127 -12.32 21.03 -0.02
N ASP A 128 -13.27 20.86 -0.93
CA ASP A 128 -14.68 21.14 -0.69
C ASP A 128 -15.28 20.28 0.42
N ILE A 129 -14.96 18.99 0.44
CA ILE A 129 -15.39 18.06 1.50
C ILE A 129 -14.88 18.53 2.86
N LEU A 130 -13.59 18.83 2.99
CA LEU A 130 -12.98 19.27 4.23
C LEU A 130 -13.52 20.65 4.68
N THR A 131 -13.74 21.56 3.76
CA THR A 131 -14.27 22.90 4.07
C THR A 131 -15.74 22.85 4.50
N LYS A 132 -16.56 22.01 3.83
CA LYS A 132 -17.97 21.79 4.23
C LYS A 132 -18.07 21.06 5.56
N ALA A 133 -17.10 20.20 5.86
CA ALA A 133 -16.95 19.50 7.15
C ALA A 133 -18.18 18.67 7.57
N GLN A 134 -18.89 18.08 6.61
CA GLN A 134 -20.07 17.25 6.89
C GLN A 134 -19.67 15.83 7.33
N ASN A 135 -18.68 15.26 6.66
CA ASN A 135 -18.14 13.92 6.91
C ASN A 135 -16.63 13.91 6.68
N PRO A 136 -15.87 13.05 7.39
CA PRO A 136 -14.44 12.91 7.18
C PRO A 136 -14.07 12.49 5.77
N LEU A 137 -12.89 12.91 5.31
CA LEU A 137 -12.24 12.43 4.11
C LEU A 137 -11.10 11.49 4.48
N VAL A 138 -11.01 10.35 3.83
CA VAL A 138 -9.92 9.38 3.96
C VAL A 138 -9.00 9.50 2.76
N VAL A 139 -7.72 9.65 3.02
CA VAL A 139 -6.66 9.61 2.00
C VAL A 139 -5.53 8.74 2.53
N PHE A 140 -5.13 7.74 1.76
CA PHE A 140 -3.96 6.91 2.05
C PHE A 140 -2.72 7.60 1.44
N PRO A 141 -1.89 8.26 2.26
CA PRO A 141 -0.87 9.16 1.73
C PRO A 141 0.33 8.45 1.10
N GLU A 142 0.52 7.16 1.32
CA GLU A 142 1.52 6.33 0.61
C GLU A 142 1.21 6.24 -0.89
N GLY A 143 -0.08 6.25 -1.24
CA GLY A 143 -0.57 6.24 -2.62
C GLY A 143 -0.55 4.88 -3.31
N GLU A 144 0.06 3.85 -2.74
CA GLU A 144 0.11 2.46 -3.22
C GLU A 144 0.05 1.49 -2.04
N ILE A 145 -0.29 0.21 -2.30
CA ILE A 145 -0.23 -0.87 -1.31
C ILE A 145 1.11 -1.58 -1.47
N TYR A 146 1.95 -1.51 -0.43
CA TYR A 146 3.28 -2.12 -0.46
C TYR A 146 3.39 -3.43 0.31
N PHE A 147 2.33 -3.89 0.99
CA PHE A 147 2.33 -5.07 1.86
C PHE A 147 3.45 -5.04 2.91
N GLN A 148 3.57 -3.92 3.60
CA GLN A 148 4.53 -3.69 4.69
C GLN A 148 3.82 -2.93 5.81
N ALA A 149 3.28 -3.66 6.80
CA ALA A 149 2.54 -3.04 7.90
C ALA A 149 3.43 -2.49 9.01
N ASP A 150 4.67 -2.97 9.13
CA ASP A 150 5.60 -2.52 10.18
C ASP A 150 6.48 -1.35 9.75
N ARG A 151 6.55 -1.06 8.46
CA ARG A 151 7.42 -0.02 7.89
C ARG A 151 6.63 0.89 6.97
N LEU A 152 6.49 2.15 7.38
CA LEU A 152 5.84 3.14 6.54
C LEU A 152 6.70 3.48 5.33
N THR A 153 6.10 3.53 4.15
CA THR A 153 6.77 4.09 2.96
C THR A 153 6.67 5.61 2.93
N PRO A 154 7.57 6.33 2.24
CA PRO A 154 7.52 7.78 2.17
C PRO A 154 6.16 8.30 1.72
N LEU A 155 5.60 9.23 2.47
CA LEU A 155 4.28 9.80 2.19
C LEU A 155 4.35 10.84 1.07
N ARG A 156 3.28 10.92 0.29
CA ARG A 156 3.08 11.97 -0.70
C ARG A 156 2.52 13.24 -0.03
N GLU A 157 3.07 14.40 -0.34
CA GLU A 157 2.66 15.68 0.24
C GLU A 157 1.20 16.08 -0.07
N GLY A 158 0.57 15.43 -1.05
CA GLY A 158 -0.76 15.78 -1.55
C GLY A 158 -1.82 15.87 -0.46
N ALA A 159 -1.80 14.96 0.53
CA ALA A 159 -2.74 14.95 1.65
C ALA A 159 -2.55 16.18 2.57
N ALA A 160 -1.30 16.51 2.89
CA ALA A 160 -0.96 17.67 3.72
C ALA A 160 -1.32 18.99 3.04
N VAL A 161 -0.98 19.13 1.75
CA VAL A 161 -1.31 20.33 0.95
C VAL A 161 -2.82 20.49 0.79
N LEU A 162 -3.56 19.38 0.62
CA LEU A 162 -5.02 19.39 0.55
C LEU A 162 -5.64 19.93 1.85
N ALA A 163 -5.19 19.43 3.01
CA ALA A 163 -5.66 19.88 4.31
C ALA A 163 -5.33 21.37 4.56
N ALA A 164 -4.11 21.79 4.24
CA ALA A 164 -3.68 23.18 4.37
C ALA A 164 -4.49 24.14 3.48
N THR A 165 -4.78 23.71 2.25
CA THR A 165 -5.61 24.49 1.30
C THR A 165 -7.05 24.61 1.81
N ALA A 166 -7.62 23.50 2.31
CA ALA A 166 -8.95 23.51 2.91
C ALA A 166 -9.01 24.43 4.15
N MET A 167 -7.96 24.42 5.00
CA MET A 167 -7.90 25.32 6.17
C MET A 167 -7.84 26.79 5.77
N LYS A 168 -7.04 27.15 4.76
CA LYS A 168 -7.03 28.51 4.21
C LYS A 168 -8.40 28.94 3.73
N ARG A 169 -9.11 28.06 3.03
CA ARG A 169 -10.44 28.35 2.49
C ARG A 169 -11.51 28.45 3.59
N ALA A 170 -11.31 27.71 4.69
CA ALA A 170 -12.22 27.73 5.85
C ALA A 170 -11.92 28.85 6.86
N ALA A 171 -10.93 29.72 6.61
CA ALA A 171 -10.44 30.71 7.58
C ALA A 171 -11.56 31.56 8.21
N ASP A 172 -12.53 32.02 7.40
CA ASP A 172 -13.61 32.89 7.82
C ASP A 172 -14.86 32.12 8.30
N SER A 173 -14.87 30.80 8.25
CA SER A 173 -16.04 29.98 8.60
C SER A 173 -16.16 29.60 10.08
N GLY A 174 -15.15 29.94 10.89
CA GLY A 174 -15.05 29.53 12.29
C GLY A 174 -14.71 28.04 12.47
N LYS A 175 -14.57 27.28 11.39
CA LYS A 175 -14.21 25.84 11.40
C LYS A 175 -12.70 25.66 11.35
N THR A 176 -12.24 24.55 11.91
CA THR A 176 -10.83 24.12 11.83
C THR A 176 -10.74 22.85 11.00
N VAL A 177 -9.63 22.69 10.29
CA VAL A 177 -9.28 21.43 9.61
C VAL A 177 -8.25 20.69 10.45
N TRP A 178 -8.51 19.41 10.66
CA TRP A 178 -7.67 18.50 11.43
C TRP A 178 -7.21 17.35 10.56
N ILE A 179 -5.96 16.91 10.77
CA ILE A 179 -5.49 15.64 10.22
C ILE A 179 -5.43 14.64 11.38
N VAL A 180 -6.05 13.47 11.19
CA VAL A 180 -6.02 12.38 12.16
C VAL A 180 -5.17 11.25 11.59
N PRO A 181 -3.95 11.05 12.11
CA PRO A 181 -3.10 9.94 11.70
C PRO A 181 -3.70 8.61 12.19
N ALA A 182 -3.54 7.55 11.40
CA ALA A 182 -4.01 6.22 11.80
C ALA A 182 -2.98 5.15 11.43
N GLY A 183 -2.79 4.16 12.31
CA GLY A 183 -1.97 2.98 12.06
C GLY A 183 -2.86 1.74 11.90
N ILE A 184 -2.66 0.97 10.82
CA ILE A 184 -3.37 -0.28 10.54
C ILE A 184 -2.35 -1.41 10.47
N LYS A 185 -2.63 -2.51 11.20
CA LYS A 185 -1.90 -3.78 11.09
C LYS A 185 -2.86 -4.96 11.15
N TYR A 186 -2.37 -6.10 10.69
CA TYR A 186 -3.11 -7.36 10.70
C TYR A 186 -2.33 -8.41 11.49
N ARG A 187 -3.03 -9.20 12.29
CA ARG A 187 -2.46 -10.30 13.09
C ARG A 187 -3.24 -11.57 12.84
N PHE A 188 -2.55 -12.67 12.67
CA PHE A 188 -3.21 -13.96 12.69
C PHE A 188 -3.82 -14.21 14.06
N LEU A 189 -5.02 -14.81 14.08
CA LEU A 189 -5.67 -15.19 15.35
C LEU A 189 -4.85 -16.27 16.05
N ASP A 190 -4.94 -16.27 17.39
CA ASP A 190 -4.28 -17.26 18.22
C ASP A 190 -4.78 -18.67 17.86
N GLY A 191 -3.89 -19.66 17.96
CA GLY A 191 -4.17 -21.04 17.60
C GLY A 191 -4.15 -21.36 16.10
N HIS A 192 -4.02 -20.36 15.23
CA HIS A 192 -3.83 -20.60 13.78
C HIS A 192 -2.35 -20.61 13.41
N ASP A 193 -1.91 -21.64 12.69
CA ASP A 193 -0.58 -21.73 12.10
C ASP A 193 -0.67 -21.58 10.56
N PRO A 194 -0.21 -20.45 9.99
CA PRO A 194 -0.23 -20.23 8.55
C PRO A 194 0.98 -20.85 7.80
N VAL A 195 1.99 -21.39 8.51
CA VAL A 195 3.25 -21.87 7.91
C VAL A 195 3.01 -22.96 6.87
N PRO A 196 2.14 -23.97 7.07
CA PRO A 196 1.86 -24.95 6.00
C PRO A 196 1.34 -24.32 4.72
N ALA A 197 0.42 -23.34 4.83
CA ALA A 197 -0.11 -22.64 3.68
C ALA A 197 0.94 -21.72 2.98
N PHE A 198 1.93 -21.22 3.72
CA PHE A 198 3.08 -20.53 3.13
C PHE A 198 3.93 -21.48 2.31
N HIS A 199 4.19 -22.69 2.79
CA HIS A 199 4.91 -23.70 2.03
C HIS A 199 4.17 -24.09 0.73
N GLU A 200 2.85 -24.28 0.79
CA GLU A 200 2.04 -24.55 -0.41
C GLU A 200 2.14 -23.43 -1.47
N LEU A 201 2.14 -22.17 -1.02
CA LEU A 201 2.30 -21.05 -1.94
C LEU A 201 3.72 -20.99 -2.52
N MET A 202 4.74 -21.24 -1.70
CA MET A 202 6.13 -21.34 -2.19
C MET A 202 6.27 -22.44 -3.23
N ASP A 203 5.64 -23.59 -3.05
CA ASP A 203 5.63 -24.68 -4.02
C ASP A 203 5.08 -24.22 -5.38
N LYS A 204 3.97 -23.47 -5.37
CA LYS A 204 3.40 -22.88 -6.58
C LYS A 204 4.31 -21.87 -7.25
N LEU A 205 4.97 -21.01 -6.45
CA LEU A 205 5.91 -20.00 -6.95
C LEU A 205 7.17 -20.66 -7.55
N GLU A 206 7.74 -21.65 -6.87
CA GLU A 206 8.90 -22.40 -7.35
C GLU A 206 8.54 -23.19 -8.63
N TRP A 207 7.36 -23.83 -8.67
CA TRP A 207 6.85 -24.50 -9.87
C TRP A 207 6.71 -23.55 -11.06
N HIS A 208 6.20 -22.34 -10.83
CA HIS A 208 6.05 -21.33 -11.88
C HIS A 208 7.38 -20.96 -12.56
N LEU A 209 8.49 -21.04 -11.83
CA LEU A 209 9.86 -20.85 -12.34
C LEU A 209 10.55 -22.15 -12.75
N THR A 210 9.86 -23.29 -12.75
CA THR A 210 10.45 -24.62 -13.02
C THR A 210 11.62 -24.97 -12.08
N TRP A 211 11.59 -24.48 -10.86
CA TRP A 211 12.62 -24.74 -9.88
C TRP A 211 12.39 -26.06 -9.14
N ARG A 212 13.50 -26.66 -8.68
CA ARG A 212 13.43 -27.85 -7.83
C ARG A 212 12.80 -27.50 -6.49
N HIS A 213 11.88 -28.36 -6.09
CA HIS A 213 11.23 -28.32 -4.79
C HIS A 213 12.22 -28.56 -3.62
N HIS A 214 12.09 -27.80 -2.53
CA HIS A 214 12.99 -27.87 -1.38
C HIS A 214 12.22 -27.87 -0.05
N ASP A 215 11.44 -28.91 0.19
CA ASP A 215 10.52 -29.03 1.33
C ASP A 215 11.14 -28.93 2.72
N ALA A 216 12.40 -29.35 2.85
CA ALA A 216 13.09 -29.40 4.13
C ALA A 216 13.61 -28.03 4.62
N ARG A 217 13.53 -26.98 3.82
CA ARG A 217 14.02 -25.64 4.22
C ARG A 217 12.99 -24.87 5.01
N PRO A 218 13.42 -24.11 6.06
CA PRO A 218 12.58 -23.12 6.71
C PRO A 218 11.98 -22.13 5.70
N ILE A 219 10.75 -21.70 5.92
CA ILE A 219 10.02 -20.84 4.97
C ILE A 219 10.77 -19.53 4.65
N VAL A 220 11.43 -18.93 5.64
CA VAL A 220 12.20 -17.69 5.45
C VAL A 220 13.36 -17.92 4.49
N ASP A 221 14.09 -19.02 4.64
CA ASP A 221 15.22 -19.35 3.75
C ASP A 221 14.76 -19.64 2.33
N ARG A 222 13.59 -20.29 2.16
CA ARG A 222 12.99 -20.51 0.84
C ARG A 222 12.66 -19.19 0.17
N ILE A 223 12.02 -18.25 0.89
CA ILE A 223 11.65 -16.92 0.36
C ILE A 223 12.90 -16.16 -0.10
N TYR A 224 13.93 -16.11 0.74
CA TYR A 224 15.16 -15.38 0.38
C TYR A 224 15.90 -16.02 -0.80
N ARG A 225 16.02 -17.34 -0.83
CA ARG A 225 16.59 -18.04 -1.97
C ARG A 225 15.83 -17.74 -3.26
N TYR A 226 14.51 -17.75 -3.20
CA TYR A 226 13.66 -17.43 -4.33
C TYR A 226 13.85 -15.98 -4.79
N ALA A 227 13.86 -15.02 -3.84
CA ALA A 227 14.09 -13.61 -4.12
C ALA A 227 15.49 -13.34 -4.74
N GLU A 228 16.53 -13.99 -4.23
CA GLU A 228 17.89 -13.88 -4.77
C GLU A 228 17.99 -14.38 -6.22
N GLY A 229 17.32 -15.50 -6.52
CA GLY A 229 17.29 -16.03 -7.88
C GLY A 229 16.49 -15.15 -8.85
N LEU A 230 15.32 -14.65 -8.44
CA LEU A 230 14.54 -13.71 -9.23
C LEU A 230 15.31 -12.41 -9.50
N LEU A 231 15.95 -11.86 -8.46
CA LEU A 231 16.78 -10.67 -8.61
C LEU A 231 17.92 -10.92 -9.58
N GLY A 232 18.60 -12.08 -9.48
CA GLY A 232 19.67 -12.45 -10.40
C GLY A 232 19.20 -12.52 -11.85
N LEU A 233 17.99 -13.06 -12.12
CA LEU A 233 17.40 -13.05 -13.46
C LEU A 233 17.13 -11.62 -13.96
N LYS A 234 16.64 -10.74 -13.09
CA LYS A 234 16.40 -9.33 -13.45
C LYS A 234 17.69 -8.53 -13.64
N GLU A 235 18.72 -8.78 -12.83
CA GLU A 235 20.04 -8.20 -13.05
C GLU A 235 20.59 -8.60 -14.42
N PHE A 236 20.50 -9.88 -14.77
CA PHE A 236 20.94 -10.34 -16.08
C PHE A 236 20.15 -9.69 -17.22
N GLU A 237 18.82 -9.57 -17.08
CA GLU A 237 17.94 -8.92 -18.08
C GLU A 237 18.32 -7.45 -18.34
N TYR A 238 18.56 -6.67 -17.28
CA TYR A 238 18.81 -5.23 -17.38
C TYR A 238 20.26 -4.83 -17.47
N LEU A 239 21.18 -5.63 -16.93
CA LEU A 239 22.61 -5.30 -16.79
C LEU A 239 23.53 -6.26 -17.55
N GLY A 240 23.02 -7.41 -18.03
CA GLY A 240 23.81 -8.45 -18.68
C GLY A 240 24.70 -9.26 -17.72
N GLU A 241 24.67 -8.99 -16.42
CA GLU A 241 25.51 -9.67 -15.42
C GLU A 241 24.84 -9.69 -14.03
N HIS A 242 25.27 -10.62 -13.19
CA HIS A 242 24.88 -10.64 -11.78
C HIS A 242 25.75 -9.71 -10.95
N ARG A 243 25.14 -9.08 -9.95
CA ARG A 243 25.84 -8.22 -9.01
C ARG A 243 26.14 -8.95 -7.70
N SER A 244 27.24 -8.55 -7.05
CA SER A 244 27.60 -8.97 -5.69
C SER A 244 26.98 -8.03 -4.66
N GLY A 245 26.84 -8.48 -3.41
CA GLY A 245 26.33 -7.72 -2.28
C GLY A 245 25.06 -8.32 -1.68
N SER A 246 24.53 -7.67 -0.65
CA SER A 246 23.29 -8.09 0.00
C SER A 246 22.09 -7.92 -0.93
N LEU A 247 21.02 -8.69 -0.70
CA LEU A 247 19.77 -8.59 -1.45
C LEU A 247 19.24 -7.13 -1.46
N LYS A 248 19.33 -6.44 -0.33
CA LYS A 248 18.91 -5.04 -0.19
C LYS A 248 19.71 -4.11 -1.09
N GLU A 249 21.04 -4.18 -1.06
CA GLU A 249 21.92 -3.34 -1.88
C GLU A 249 21.69 -3.61 -3.37
N ARG A 250 21.58 -4.86 -3.76
CA ARG A 250 21.34 -5.26 -5.15
C ARG A 250 19.98 -4.75 -5.66
N LEU A 251 18.92 -4.85 -4.86
CA LEU A 251 17.60 -4.29 -5.18
C LEU A 251 17.65 -2.77 -5.35
N VAL A 252 18.34 -2.05 -4.44
CA VAL A 252 18.52 -0.60 -4.54
C VAL A 252 19.28 -0.22 -5.80
N ASN A 253 20.37 -0.93 -6.10
CA ASN A 253 21.21 -0.65 -7.28
C ASN A 253 20.44 -0.90 -8.58
N LEU A 254 19.75 -2.05 -8.70
CA LEU A 254 19.01 -2.37 -9.92
C LEU A 254 17.93 -1.35 -10.22
N ARG A 255 17.08 -1.00 -9.25
CA ARG A 255 16.01 -0.02 -9.48
C ARG A 255 16.53 1.39 -9.83
N ASN A 256 17.65 1.83 -9.21
CA ASN A 256 18.27 3.10 -9.56
C ASN A 256 18.82 3.07 -10.99
N GLN A 257 19.47 1.98 -11.40
CA GLN A 257 20.00 1.83 -12.76
C GLN A 257 18.89 1.81 -13.81
N ILE A 258 17.76 1.14 -13.55
CA ILE A 258 16.62 1.16 -14.44
C ILE A 258 16.07 2.61 -14.58
N LEU A 259 15.88 3.30 -13.44
CA LEU A 259 15.42 4.70 -13.46
C LEU A 259 16.40 5.61 -14.22
N ASP A 260 17.71 5.49 -13.97
CA ASP A 260 18.73 6.28 -14.66
C ASP A 260 18.68 6.07 -16.17
N GLN A 261 18.52 4.82 -16.63
CA GLN A 261 18.40 4.51 -18.06
C GLN A 261 17.15 5.14 -18.69
N VAL A 262 16.02 5.12 -18.02
CA VAL A 262 14.78 5.73 -18.52
C VAL A 262 14.88 7.26 -18.50
N GLU A 263 15.46 7.85 -17.44
CA GLU A 263 15.71 9.29 -17.34
C GLU A 263 16.66 9.78 -18.43
N ASP A 264 17.74 9.05 -18.70
CA ASP A 264 18.66 9.39 -19.80
C ASP A 264 17.95 9.41 -21.16
N ARG A 265 17.03 8.44 -21.41
CA ARG A 265 16.26 8.37 -22.66
C ARG A 265 15.21 9.49 -22.78
N ARG A 266 14.51 9.83 -21.68
CA ARG A 266 13.32 10.68 -21.71
C ARG A 266 13.55 12.10 -21.22
N LEU A 267 14.38 12.29 -20.20
CA LEU A 267 14.63 13.60 -19.58
C LEU A 267 16.00 14.19 -19.91
N ARG A 268 16.92 13.36 -20.42
CA ARG A 268 18.34 13.72 -20.63
C ARG A 268 19.01 14.29 -19.37
N LYS A 269 18.51 13.94 -18.22
CA LYS A 269 18.97 14.38 -16.89
C LYS A 269 18.56 13.37 -15.84
N ARG A 270 19.52 12.90 -15.04
CA ARG A 270 19.26 12.02 -13.90
C ARG A 270 18.82 12.83 -12.67
N SER A 271 17.90 12.26 -11.90
CA SER A 271 17.37 12.89 -10.69
C SER A 271 17.95 12.21 -9.44
N ALA A 272 18.25 13.01 -8.41
CA ALA A 272 18.61 12.54 -7.08
C ALA A 272 17.38 12.38 -6.13
N GLU A 273 16.18 12.64 -6.64
CA GLU A 273 14.94 12.54 -5.87
C GLU A 273 14.63 11.10 -5.46
N PRO A 274 13.83 10.89 -4.41
CA PRO A 274 13.36 9.57 -4.02
C PRO A 274 12.62 8.83 -5.14
N VAL A 275 12.72 7.48 -5.15
CA VAL A 275 12.13 6.62 -6.17
C VAL A 275 10.67 6.97 -6.53
N PRO A 276 9.75 7.19 -5.57
CA PRO A 276 8.36 7.52 -5.92
C PRO A 276 8.20 8.83 -6.70
N VAL A 277 9.07 9.82 -6.46
CA VAL A 277 9.07 11.10 -7.18
C VAL A 277 9.58 10.91 -8.60
N ARG A 278 10.69 10.20 -8.79
CA ARG A 278 11.27 9.85 -10.09
C ARG A 278 10.28 9.06 -10.95
N VAL A 279 9.67 8.03 -10.36
CA VAL A 279 8.63 7.21 -11.01
C VAL A 279 7.46 8.06 -11.49
N LYS A 280 6.94 8.95 -10.64
CA LYS A 280 5.83 9.83 -11.00
C LYS A 280 6.17 10.72 -12.19
N GLU A 281 7.35 11.34 -12.18
CA GLU A 281 7.78 12.24 -13.25
C GLU A 281 7.97 11.49 -14.58
N LEU A 282 8.61 10.31 -14.56
CA LEU A 282 8.79 9.49 -15.75
C LEU A 282 7.46 9.01 -16.34
N ARG A 283 6.54 8.56 -15.49
CA ARG A 283 5.19 8.14 -15.93
C ARG A 283 4.45 9.31 -16.57
N ARG A 284 4.48 10.49 -15.94
CA ARG A 284 3.86 11.70 -16.49
C ARG A 284 4.39 12.01 -17.88
N VAL A 285 5.71 12.09 -18.04
CA VAL A 285 6.35 12.41 -19.34
C VAL A 285 6.01 11.37 -20.41
N CYS A 286 6.08 10.09 -20.07
CA CYS A 286 5.74 9.02 -21.02
C CYS A 286 4.26 9.05 -21.44
N LEU A 287 3.33 9.27 -20.49
CA LEU A 287 1.90 9.32 -20.76
C LEU A 287 1.52 10.57 -21.58
N GLU A 288 2.10 11.73 -21.27
CA GLU A 288 1.91 12.95 -22.06
C GLU A 288 2.39 12.76 -23.51
N ALA A 289 3.57 12.14 -23.69
CA ALA A 289 4.09 11.84 -25.01
C ALA A 289 3.21 10.80 -25.77
N LEU A 290 2.70 9.77 -25.08
CA LEU A 290 1.78 8.81 -25.70
C LEU A 290 0.43 9.43 -26.13
N ALA A 291 0.00 10.49 -25.47
CA ALA A 291 -1.23 11.22 -25.80
C ALA A 291 -1.05 12.20 -26.97
N ASP A 292 0.18 12.53 -27.36
CA ASP A 292 0.44 13.42 -28.50
C ASP A 292 0.10 12.70 -29.83
N PRO A 293 -0.83 13.25 -30.63
CA PRO A 293 -1.17 12.69 -31.95
C PRO A 293 0.01 12.59 -32.94
N LYS A 294 1.11 13.28 -32.66
CA LYS A 294 2.32 13.26 -33.50
C LYS A 294 3.25 12.09 -33.18
N THR A 295 3.04 11.39 -32.08
CA THR A 295 3.88 10.27 -31.65
C THR A 295 3.78 9.12 -32.67
N THR A 296 4.93 8.73 -33.21
CA THR A 296 5.01 7.64 -34.19
C THR A 296 4.75 6.28 -33.50
N PRO A 297 4.32 5.25 -34.25
CA PRO A 297 4.11 3.91 -33.69
C PRO A 297 5.39 3.34 -33.01
N ALA A 298 6.56 3.57 -33.60
CA ALA A 298 7.83 3.12 -33.02
C ALA A 298 8.18 3.83 -31.70
N GLU A 299 7.90 5.14 -31.63
CA GLU A 299 8.08 5.90 -30.41
C GLU A 299 7.07 5.50 -29.33
N ALA A 300 5.81 5.28 -29.70
CA ALA A 300 4.78 4.79 -28.80
C ALA A 300 5.16 3.44 -28.18
N GLU A 301 5.74 2.52 -28.95
CA GLU A 301 6.24 1.25 -28.47
C GLU A 301 7.42 1.42 -27.51
N SER A 302 8.34 2.35 -27.80
CA SER A 302 9.45 2.70 -26.89
C SER A 302 8.94 3.29 -25.58
N LEU A 303 7.93 4.17 -25.61
CA LEU A 303 7.31 4.75 -24.42
C LEU A 303 6.61 3.70 -23.55
N ARG A 304 5.93 2.72 -24.17
CA ARG A 304 5.31 1.62 -23.44
C ARG A 304 6.35 0.76 -22.73
N ARG A 305 7.47 0.45 -23.37
CA ARG A 305 8.57 -0.28 -22.72
C ARG A 305 9.15 0.49 -21.53
N ASP A 306 9.34 1.80 -21.66
CA ASP A 306 9.80 2.63 -20.54
C ASP A 306 8.78 2.65 -19.38
N LEU A 307 7.50 2.65 -19.68
CA LEU A 307 6.46 2.55 -18.65
C LEU A 307 6.45 1.16 -17.97
N ASP A 308 6.72 0.08 -18.72
CA ASP A 308 6.90 -1.26 -18.15
C ASP A 308 8.15 -1.32 -17.25
N ASP A 309 9.27 -0.71 -17.66
CA ASP A 309 10.49 -0.58 -16.86
C ASP A 309 10.21 0.17 -15.55
N VAL A 310 9.56 1.32 -15.64
CA VAL A 310 9.18 2.14 -14.47
C VAL A 310 8.22 1.40 -13.54
N PHE A 311 7.31 0.60 -14.11
CA PHE A 311 6.44 -0.26 -13.29
C PHE A 311 7.24 -1.36 -12.59
N GLY A 312 8.20 -1.98 -13.27
CA GLY A 312 9.14 -2.94 -12.66
C GLY A 312 9.88 -2.33 -11.48
N VAL A 313 10.26 -1.05 -11.55
CA VAL A 313 10.87 -0.33 -10.42
C VAL A 313 9.90 -0.21 -9.24
N VAL A 314 8.61 0.08 -9.46
CA VAL A 314 7.60 0.13 -8.38
C VAL A 314 7.47 -1.24 -7.70
N GLN A 315 7.46 -2.33 -8.48
CA GLN A 315 7.44 -3.68 -7.94
C GLN A 315 8.71 -3.97 -7.11
N LEU A 316 9.91 -3.67 -7.65
CA LEU A 316 11.17 -3.83 -6.90
C LEU A 316 11.22 -2.96 -5.63
N PHE A 317 10.59 -1.78 -5.65
CA PHE A 317 10.51 -0.90 -4.49
C PHE A 317 9.67 -1.50 -3.35
N SER A 318 8.70 -2.36 -3.67
CA SER A 318 7.88 -3.07 -2.69
C SER A 318 8.64 -4.17 -1.93
N TYR A 319 9.88 -4.49 -2.32
CA TYR A 319 10.71 -5.49 -1.67
C TYR A 319 11.92 -4.84 -0.99
N PRO A 320 11.91 -4.63 0.35
CA PRO A 320 13.04 -3.99 1.04
C PRO A 320 14.32 -4.82 1.08
N GLY A 321 14.21 -6.15 0.89
CA GLY A 321 15.36 -7.07 0.88
C GLY A 321 15.80 -7.59 2.26
N ASP A 322 15.46 -6.88 3.33
CA ASP A 322 15.83 -7.23 4.72
C ASP A 322 14.60 -7.41 5.65
N TYR A 323 13.42 -7.08 5.21
CA TYR A 323 12.21 -6.91 6.00
C TYR A 323 11.85 -8.09 6.92
N ILE A 324 11.91 -9.33 6.40
CA ILE A 324 11.63 -10.51 7.24
C ILE A 324 12.81 -10.78 8.18
N ARG A 325 14.07 -10.68 7.71
CA ARG A 325 15.26 -11.00 8.52
C ARG A 325 15.46 -10.04 9.69
N GLU A 326 15.10 -8.77 9.56
CA GLU A 326 15.16 -7.80 10.65
C GLU A 326 14.22 -8.18 11.82
N CYS A 327 13.04 -8.71 11.52
CA CYS A 327 12.08 -9.14 12.53
C CYS A 327 11.24 -10.28 11.95
N PRO A 328 11.65 -11.56 12.13
CA PRO A 328 11.02 -12.71 11.52
C PRO A 328 9.69 -13.03 12.20
N THR A 329 8.59 -12.51 11.63
CA THR A 329 7.23 -12.74 12.10
C THR A 329 6.37 -13.39 11.02
N LEU A 330 5.32 -14.10 11.45
CA LEU A 330 4.36 -14.74 10.55
C LEU A 330 3.66 -13.70 9.65
N GLU A 331 3.40 -12.51 10.19
CA GLU A 331 2.75 -11.43 9.48
C GLU A 331 3.65 -10.87 8.37
N ARG A 332 4.93 -10.62 8.65
CA ARG A 332 5.89 -10.16 7.62
C ARG A 332 6.09 -11.18 6.51
N VAL A 333 6.09 -12.47 6.87
CA VAL A 333 6.11 -13.54 5.86
C VAL A 333 4.85 -13.50 5.02
N ALA A 334 3.67 -13.39 5.63
CA ALA A 334 2.40 -13.32 4.91
C ALA A 334 2.34 -12.12 3.95
N GLU A 335 2.82 -10.96 4.37
CA GLU A 335 2.89 -9.74 3.56
C GLU A 335 3.75 -9.94 2.32
N ILE A 336 4.98 -10.45 2.49
CA ILE A 336 5.87 -10.75 1.33
C ILE A 336 5.28 -11.84 0.45
N MET A 337 4.68 -12.89 1.03
CA MET A 337 4.06 -13.97 0.27
C MET A 337 2.85 -13.49 -0.55
N MET A 338 2.01 -12.61 0.02
CA MET A 338 0.91 -11.99 -0.73
C MET A 338 1.43 -11.10 -1.86
N LYS A 339 2.51 -10.34 -1.62
CA LYS A 339 3.13 -9.53 -2.68
C LYS A 339 3.73 -10.39 -3.80
N LEU A 340 4.39 -11.49 -3.47
CA LEU A 340 4.91 -12.44 -4.46
C LEU A 340 3.77 -13.08 -5.27
N GLU A 341 2.67 -13.46 -4.63
CA GLU A 341 1.48 -14.00 -5.31
C GLU A 341 0.87 -13.00 -6.29
N GLU A 342 0.75 -11.73 -5.87
CA GLU A 342 0.28 -10.64 -6.74
C GLU A 342 1.18 -10.45 -7.96
N ASP A 343 2.49 -10.31 -7.74
CA ASP A 343 3.44 -9.93 -8.78
C ASP A 343 3.79 -11.06 -9.75
N LEU A 344 3.77 -12.32 -9.30
CA LEU A 344 4.28 -13.46 -10.07
C LEU A 344 3.19 -14.40 -10.57
N LEU A 345 2.09 -14.54 -9.84
CA LEU A 345 0.96 -15.39 -10.24
C LEU A 345 -0.22 -14.59 -10.79
N ASP A 346 -0.06 -13.30 -10.98
CA ASP A 346 -1.08 -12.37 -11.52
C ASP A 346 -2.41 -12.39 -10.75
N VAL A 347 -2.33 -12.57 -9.43
CA VAL A 347 -3.47 -12.55 -8.53
C VAL A 347 -3.73 -11.12 -8.07
N ALA A 348 -4.75 -10.46 -8.64
CA ALA A 348 -5.04 -9.05 -8.35
C ALA A 348 -5.37 -8.77 -6.87
N MET A 349 -5.91 -9.75 -6.15
CA MET A 349 -6.24 -9.65 -4.73
C MET A 349 -5.83 -10.94 -4.01
N PRO A 350 -4.57 -11.04 -3.56
CA PRO A 350 -4.10 -12.20 -2.81
C PRO A 350 -4.97 -12.48 -1.58
N THR A 351 -5.25 -13.75 -1.35
CA THR A 351 -6.06 -14.17 -0.19
C THR A 351 -5.15 -14.46 1.00
N PRO A 352 -5.37 -13.87 2.17
CA PRO A 352 -4.61 -14.16 3.38
C PRO A 352 -4.67 -15.63 3.78
N ARG A 353 -3.59 -16.16 4.29
CA ARG A 353 -3.39 -17.60 4.59
C ARG A 353 -3.91 -18.01 5.98
N GLY A 354 -4.91 -17.29 6.50
CA GLY A 354 -5.55 -17.63 7.77
C GLY A 354 -6.45 -16.52 8.31
N PRO A 355 -7.23 -16.83 9.36
CA PRO A 355 -8.07 -15.84 10.02
C PRO A 355 -7.22 -14.79 10.71
N ARG A 356 -7.63 -13.51 10.55
CA ARG A 356 -6.87 -12.35 11.03
C ARG A 356 -7.71 -11.44 11.91
N ARG A 357 -7.04 -10.73 12.81
CA ARG A 357 -7.53 -9.54 13.49
C ARG A 357 -6.99 -8.30 12.79
N ALA A 358 -7.87 -7.38 12.43
CA ALA A 358 -7.47 -6.04 11.99
C ALA A 358 -7.33 -5.13 13.23
N ILE A 359 -6.18 -4.48 13.34
CA ILE A 359 -5.85 -3.55 14.42
C ILE A 359 -5.77 -2.16 13.81
N LEU A 360 -6.56 -1.21 14.35
CA LEU A 360 -6.53 0.19 13.93
C LEU A 360 -6.33 1.07 15.14
N ARG A 361 -5.37 1.97 15.09
CA ARG A 361 -5.08 2.98 16.11
C ARG A 361 -5.21 4.37 15.51
N LEU A 362 -6.03 5.22 16.13
CA LEU A 362 -6.12 6.63 15.78
C LEU A 362 -5.20 7.43 16.70
N GLY A 363 -4.35 8.25 16.11
CA GLY A 363 -3.46 9.13 16.85
C GLY A 363 -4.10 10.48 17.18
N ALA A 364 -3.42 11.25 18.02
CA ALA A 364 -3.84 12.60 18.38
C ALA A 364 -3.96 13.49 17.13
N PRO A 365 -5.05 14.25 16.98
CA PRO A 365 -5.28 15.10 15.82
C PRO A 365 -4.24 16.21 15.68
N ILE A 366 -3.84 16.51 14.45
CA ILE A 366 -2.96 17.62 14.11
C ILE A 366 -3.81 18.83 13.73
N ASN A 367 -3.62 19.95 14.42
CA ASN A 367 -4.31 21.20 14.11
C ASN A 367 -3.65 21.88 12.90
N VAL A 368 -4.31 21.83 11.74
CA VAL A 368 -3.76 22.40 10.49
C VAL A 368 -3.68 23.92 10.55
N LYS A 369 -4.58 24.60 11.30
CA LYS A 369 -4.57 26.06 11.47
C LYS A 369 -3.28 26.51 12.17
N GLU A 370 -2.89 25.83 13.25
CA GLU A 370 -1.65 26.14 13.98
C GLU A 370 -0.40 25.90 13.11
N ARG A 371 -0.36 24.79 12.36
CA ARG A 371 0.78 24.46 11.49
C ARG A 371 0.89 25.45 10.31
N LEU A 372 -0.24 25.87 9.77
CA LEU A 372 -0.28 26.89 8.71
C LEU A 372 0.24 28.25 9.22
N ALA A 373 -0.18 28.65 10.43
CA ALA A 373 0.30 29.88 11.06
C ALA A 373 1.82 29.82 11.33
N ALA A 374 2.32 28.72 11.89
CA ALA A 374 3.74 28.50 12.13
C ALA A 374 4.62 28.54 10.86
N SER A 375 4.04 28.16 9.71
CA SER A 375 4.71 28.20 8.41
C SER A 375 4.58 29.54 7.66
N GLY A 376 4.05 30.59 8.33
CA GLY A 376 3.80 31.91 7.73
C GLY A 376 2.81 31.86 6.56
N GLY A 377 1.87 30.93 6.59
CA GLY A 377 0.83 30.76 5.56
C GLY A 377 1.33 30.21 4.21
N LYS A 378 2.57 29.74 4.08
CA LYS A 378 3.18 29.23 2.85
C LYS A 378 2.83 27.75 2.66
N LEU A 379 1.97 27.43 1.68
CA LEU A 379 1.46 26.07 1.43
C LEU A 379 2.54 25.01 1.22
N ARG A 380 3.63 25.32 0.51
CA ARG A 380 4.74 24.40 0.30
C ARG A 380 5.40 24.02 1.62
N LYS A 381 5.78 25.03 2.43
CA LYS A 381 6.44 24.79 3.73
C LYS A 381 5.57 23.99 4.70
N VAL A 382 4.26 24.31 4.77
CA VAL A 382 3.35 23.56 5.63
C VAL A 382 3.11 22.14 5.11
N GLY A 383 3.09 21.94 3.79
CA GLY A 383 3.00 20.62 3.17
C GLY A 383 4.15 19.71 3.58
N GLU A 384 5.38 20.17 3.38
CA GLU A 384 6.61 19.46 3.80
C GLU A 384 6.59 19.14 5.31
N ALA A 385 6.34 20.14 6.17
CA ALA A 385 6.33 19.95 7.62
C ALA A 385 5.22 19.00 8.11
N LEU A 386 4.00 19.13 7.58
CA LEU A 386 2.89 18.23 7.93
C LEU A 386 3.14 16.81 7.45
N THR A 387 3.75 16.61 6.28
CA THR A 387 4.06 15.28 5.76
C THR A 387 5.07 14.58 6.68
N SER A 388 6.16 15.25 7.06
CA SER A 388 7.14 14.69 8.00
C SER A 388 6.54 14.41 9.38
N GLU A 389 5.66 15.31 9.91
CA GLU A 389 4.96 15.06 11.17
C GLU A 389 4.02 13.86 11.06
N LEU A 390 3.31 13.68 9.94
CA LEU A 390 2.45 12.53 9.69
C LEU A 390 3.23 11.22 9.62
N GLU A 391 4.36 11.20 8.91
CA GLU A 391 5.25 10.03 8.84
C GLU A 391 5.67 9.58 10.25
N ALA A 392 6.17 10.51 11.04
CA ALA A 392 6.59 10.21 12.41
C ALA A 392 5.44 9.68 13.28
N ARG A 393 4.25 10.30 13.20
CA ARG A 393 3.09 9.89 14.01
C ARG A 393 2.50 8.57 13.58
N ILE A 394 2.37 8.31 12.28
CA ILE A 394 1.87 7.03 11.78
C ILE A 394 2.86 5.91 12.14
N GLN A 395 4.18 6.13 11.93
CA GLN A 395 5.18 5.14 12.32
C GLN A 395 5.13 4.85 13.83
N SER A 396 4.99 5.88 14.68
CA SER A 396 4.84 5.72 16.13
C SER A 396 3.62 4.84 16.49
N LEU A 397 2.48 5.02 15.81
CA LEU A 397 1.30 4.18 16.02
C LEU A 397 1.56 2.72 15.59
N LEU A 398 2.28 2.51 14.49
CA LEU A 398 2.67 1.18 14.05
C LEU A 398 3.64 0.51 15.04
N ASP A 399 4.59 1.27 15.59
CA ASP A 399 5.53 0.79 16.61
C ASP A 399 4.82 0.45 17.92
N GLU A 400 3.82 1.25 18.34
CA GLU A 400 2.99 1.00 19.51
C GLU A 400 2.16 -0.28 19.39
N ILE A 401 1.59 -0.57 18.20
CA ILE A 401 0.94 -1.86 17.94
C ILE A 401 1.94 -3.01 18.09
N GLY A 402 3.21 -2.76 17.83
CA GLY A 402 4.32 -3.68 17.99
C GLY A 402 4.50 -4.68 16.84
N PRO A 403 5.48 -5.59 16.93
CA PRO A 403 5.79 -6.59 15.90
C PRO A 403 4.77 -7.73 15.86
N GLY A 404 4.75 -8.51 14.77
CA GLY A 404 3.97 -9.71 14.58
C GLY A 404 4.34 -10.87 15.52
N ARG A 405 3.67 -11.99 15.34
CA ARG A 405 3.99 -13.23 16.06
C ARG A 405 5.30 -13.82 15.52
N PRO A 406 6.32 -14.05 16.36
CA PRO A 406 7.59 -14.60 15.91
C PRO A 406 7.42 -15.96 15.21
N ILE A 407 8.21 -16.20 14.16
CA ILE A 407 8.34 -17.53 13.59
C ILE A 407 9.28 -18.33 14.50
N LEU A 408 8.74 -19.39 15.10
CA LEU A 408 9.56 -20.31 15.88
C LEU A 408 10.48 -21.10 14.94
N PRO A 409 11.77 -21.29 15.29
CA PRO A 409 12.61 -22.20 14.54
C PRO A 409 11.96 -23.60 14.55
N PRO A 410 12.13 -24.41 13.48
CA PRO A 410 11.61 -25.76 13.45
C PRO A 410 12.11 -26.50 14.71
N VAL A 411 11.19 -27.11 15.45
CA VAL A 411 11.56 -27.98 16.59
C VAL A 411 12.46 -29.07 16.02
N PRO A 412 13.70 -29.25 16.53
CA PRO A 412 14.56 -30.32 16.05
C PRO A 412 13.77 -31.63 16.17
N SER A 413 13.60 -32.33 15.05
CA SER A 413 12.98 -33.65 15.04
C SER A 413 13.74 -34.51 16.05
N SER A 414 13.05 -34.98 17.09
CA SER A 414 13.62 -35.93 18.05
C SER A 414 14.28 -37.05 17.25
N PRO A 415 15.53 -37.44 17.56
CA PRO A 415 16.15 -38.53 16.84
C PRO A 415 15.28 -39.77 16.94
N SER A 416 14.82 -40.26 15.79
CA SER A 416 14.09 -41.52 15.68
C SER A 416 14.85 -42.56 16.52
N SER A 417 14.22 -43.09 17.56
CA SER A 417 14.75 -44.20 18.35
C SER A 417 15.10 -45.33 17.39
N ALA A 418 16.40 -45.56 17.22
CA ALA A 418 16.90 -46.66 16.44
C ALA A 418 16.32 -47.98 17.04
N PRO A 419 15.84 -48.91 16.21
CA PRO A 419 15.40 -50.19 16.73
C PRO A 419 16.58 -50.90 17.40
N SER A 420 16.34 -51.32 18.66
CA SER A 420 17.28 -52.11 19.42
C SER A 420 17.69 -53.38 18.63
N PRO A 421 18.95 -53.76 18.58
CA PRO A 421 19.37 -55.00 17.93
C PRO A 421 18.76 -56.17 18.68
N GLN A 422 17.97 -57.00 17.98
CA GLN A 422 17.50 -58.27 18.49
C GLN A 422 18.70 -59.16 18.77
N SER A 423 18.91 -59.49 20.02
CA SER A 423 19.87 -60.53 20.44
C SER A 423 19.40 -61.88 19.90
N SER A 424 20.09 -62.41 18.91
CA SER A 424 20.01 -63.83 18.53
C SER A 424 20.79 -64.64 19.54
N SER A 425 20.05 -65.37 20.37
CA SER A 425 20.59 -66.44 21.20
C SER A 425 20.44 -67.77 20.46
N ALA A 426 21.58 -68.50 20.44
CA ALA A 426 21.88 -69.90 20.20
C ALA A 426 21.94 -70.37 18.77
#